data_9514e3cc061d059178165070fa319f7c
#
_entry.id   9514e3cc061d059178165070fa319f7c
#
_cell.length_a   1.000
_cell.length_b   1.000
_cell.length_c   1.000
_cell.angle_alpha   90.00
_cell.angle_beta   90.00
_cell.angle_gamma   90.00
#
_symmetry.space_group_name_H-M   'P 1'
#
loop_
_entity.id
_entity.type
_entity.pdbx_description
1 polymer ?
#
loop_
_entity_poly.entity_id
_entity_poly.type
_entity_poly.pdbx_seq_one_letter_code
_entity_poly.pdbx_strand_id
1 'polypeptide(L)'
;MGIITALVTQALPLASLMMLLLWRSVGVGAQRSPTFQLQQPQKEVSAKAGDTITLNCTTSGVGPAGPTKWLKGWDSENETIYDQNSPPPRVTRVAPVSNTDFSIHIRDVRPKDAGTYYCVKFRKGLTMDEVFQRGSGTEVSILAEPTHPVVSGPKHRAGPGQSVSVTCMAGGFFPKDISVKWLKDRAPISAQQPQVSPEQTTTSYKVSSTVTVTLQEGDVRSQLVCEVQHRTLQAPLREPYQLSRALRVSPGIQVVTDPRSPVELNKTVNFSCHVRGFYPPEVAVTWLENGTEMKVENTPQVTETRQGLFDLQSLVKVQALEERNGSVFTCRVVHDGQEPVSRMATLQITAPAQGELNGLSQGENGSLFIIYIVVGVICTVLALLVAAVLYLIRAKQSKGKSSPSARLHEPEKSSEATTQ
;
A
#
# COMPACT_ATOMS: atom_id res chain seq x y z
N MET A 1 -20.43 116.36 -40.82
CA MET A 1 -19.60 115.27 -41.39
C MET A 1 -18.16 115.45 -40.85
N GLY A 2 -17.92 115.11 -39.53
CA GLY A 2 -16.63 115.40 -38.95
C GLY A 2 -16.44 114.89 -37.51
N ILE A 3 -17.09 113.79 -37.10
CA ILE A 3 -16.96 113.30 -35.72
C ILE A 3 -16.62 111.77 -35.68
N ILE A 4 -16.51 111.08 -36.81
CA ILE A 4 -16.30 109.61 -36.78
C ILE A 4 -14.79 109.23 -36.98
N THR A 5 -13.92 110.14 -37.36
CA THR A 5 -12.49 109.84 -37.66
C THR A 5 -11.56 110.01 -36.50
N ALA A 6 -12.01 110.55 -35.35
CA ALA A 6 -11.13 110.74 -34.16
C ALA A 6 -11.15 109.61 -33.11
N LEU A 7 -12.02 108.62 -33.21
CA LEU A 7 -12.14 107.48 -32.22
C LEU A 7 -11.41 106.20 -32.67
N VAL A 8 -10.92 106.10 -33.89
CA VAL A 8 -10.22 104.91 -34.41
C VAL A 8 -8.69 104.95 -34.19
N THR A 9 -8.12 106.15 -33.99
CA THR A 9 -6.67 106.30 -33.84
C THR A 9 -6.14 106.20 -32.39
N GLN A 10 -7.02 106.14 -31.36
CA GLN A 10 -6.57 105.95 -29.98
C GLN A 10 -6.71 104.50 -29.41
N ALA A 11 -7.31 103.59 -30.20
CA ALA A 11 -7.48 102.22 -29.73
C ALA A 11 -6.30 101.29 -30.08
N LEU A 12 -5.43 101.66 -31.00
CA LEU A 12 -4.30 100.79 -31.44
C LEU A 12 -3.12 100.67 -30.44
N PRO A 13 -2.77 101.69 -29.67
CA PRO A 13 -1.61 101.47 -28.72
C PRO A 13 -1.99 100.65 -27.48
N LEU A 14 -3.29 100.65 -27.06
CA LEU A 14 -3.74 99.86 -25.94
C LEU A 14 -3.90 98.35 -26.26
N ALA A 15 -4.31 97.99 -27.46
CA ALA A 15 -4.35 96.58 -27.90
C ALA A 15 -2.97 95.96 -28.04
N SER A 16 -1.98 96.72 -28.49
CA SER A 16 -0.60 96.26 -28.65
C SER A 16 0.09 96.06 -27.25
N LEU A 17 -0.21 96.93 -26.26
CA LEU A 17 0.31 96.82 -24.91
C LEU A 17 -0.33 95.66 -24.13
N MET A 18 -1.61 95.37 -24.38
CA MET A 18 -2.31 94.21 -23.84
C MET A 18 -1.78 92.90 -24.42
N MET A 19 -1.45 92.78 -25.70
CA MET A 19 -0.85 91.63 -26.34
C MET A 19 0.57 91.36 -25.85
N LEU A 20 1.37 92.43 -25.57
CA LEU A 20 2.69 92.27 -24.96
C LEU A 20 2.66 91.86 -23.46
N LEU A 21 1.58 92.26 -22.76
CA LEU A 21 1.38 91.77 -21.37
C LEU A 21 0.86 90.33 -21.28
N LEU A 22 0.09 89.91 -22.27
CA LEU A 22 -0.36 88.52 -22.42
C LEU A 22 0.77 87.56 -22.86
N TRP A 23 1.79 88.01 -23.58
CA TRP A 23 2.94 87.24 -23.95
C TRP A 23 3.99 87.11 -22.83
N ARG A 24 3.95 87.94 -21.79
CA ARG A 24 4.76 87.78 -20.62
C ARG A 24 4.15 86.88 -19.56
N SER A 25 2.91 86.45 -19.69
CA SER A 25 2.23 85.55 -18.85
C SER A 25 2.22 84.08 -19.34
N VAL A 26 2.91 83.75 -20.46
CA VAL A 26 3.27 82.38 -20.72
C VAL A 26 4.31 82.03 -19.71
N GLY A 27 3.79 81.57 -18.54
CA GLY A 27 4.59 81.18 -17.41
C GLY A 27 5.66 80.19 -17.82
N VAL A 28 6.83 80.47 -17.39
CA VAL A 28 7.79 79.43 -17.10
C VAL A 28 7.05 78.42 -16.22
N GLY A 29 6.47 77.41 -16.89
CA GLY A 29 5.97 76.24 -16.16
C GLY A 29 7.15 75.74 -15.34
N ALA A 30 7.13 75.95 -14.07
CA ALA A 30 8.05 75.30 -13.19
C ALA A 30 7.91 73.83 -13.48
N GLN A 31 8.88 73.30 -14.23
CA GLN A 31 8.99 71.86 -14.48
C GLN A 31 9.19 71.24 -13.09
N ARG A 32 8.04 70.79 -12.46
CA ARG A 32 8.11 70.06 -11.23
C ARG A 32 9.02 68.87 -11.52
N SER A 33 10.19 68.88 -10.89
CA SER A 33 11.08 67.74 -10.93
C SER A 33 10.22 66.52 -10.64
N PRO A 34 10.27 65.48 -11.50
CA PRO A 34 9.44 64.31 -11.28
C PRO A 34 9.66 63.76 -9.88
N THR A 35 8.60 63.67 -9.10
CA THR A 35 8.65 63.08 -7.76
C THR A 35 9.21 61.68 -7.84
N PHE A 36 10.07 61.28 -6.91
CA PHE A 36 10.65 59.95 -6.85
C PHE A 36 9.52 58.91 -6.77
N GLN A 37 9.61 57.87 -7.60
CA GLN A 37 8.70 56.71 -7.60
C GLN A 37 9.55 55.43 -7.61
N LEU A 38 9.15 54.47 -6.77
CA LEU A 38 9.67 53.12 -6.76
C LEU A 38 8.58 52.16 -7.24
N GLN A 39 8.85 51.40 -8.26
CA GLN A 39 7.93 50.44 -8.87
C GLN A 39 8.43 49.03 -8.65
N GLN A 40 7.62 48.21 -8.01
CA GLN A 40 7.77 46.76 -7.82
C GLN A 40 6.52 46.10 -8.40
N PRO A 41 6.52 45.77 -9.71
CA PRO A 41 5.28 45.40 -10.42
C PRO A 41 4.81 43.99 -10.15
N GLN A 42 5.69 43.08 -9.74
CA GLN A 42 5.37 41.68 -9.55
C GLN A 42 4.67 41.49 -8.20
N LYS A 43 3.44 40.93 -8.20
CA LYS A 43 2.75 40.56 -6.96
C LYS A 43 3.21 39.20 -6.44
N GLU A 44 3.45 38.24 -7.34
CA GLU A 44 3.88 36.88 -7.02
C GLU A 44 4.87 36.34 -8.06
N VAL A 45 5.76 35.45 -7.62
CA VAL A 45 6.68 34.69 -8.45
C VAL A 45 6.71 33.26 -7.92
N SER A 46 6.44 32.28 -8.79
CA SER A 46 6.55 30.85 -8.48
C SER A 46 7.67 30.22 -9.27
N ALA A 47 8.51 29.43 -8.64
CA ALA A 47 9.64 28.73 -9.27
C ALA A 47 9.85 27.36 -8.66
N LYS A 48 10.51 26.47 -9.41
CA LYS A 48 10.99 25.19 -8.85
C LYS A 48 12.28 25.38 -8.06
N ALA A 49 12.50 24.55 -7.06
CA ALA A 49 13.79 24.50 -6.37
C ALA A 49 14.92 24.23 -7.38
N GLY A 50 16.02 25.00 -7.27
CA GLY A 50 17.14 24.99 -8.20
C GLY A 50 17.04 26.00 -9.34
N ASP A 51 15.87 26.57 -9.63
CA ASP A 51 15.69 27.59 -10.65
C ASP A 51 16.38 28.93 -10.27
N THR A 52 16.41 29.86 -11.24
CA THR A 52 16.76 31.25 -11.01
C THR A 52 15.50 32.11 -11.14
N ILE A 53 15.19 32.92 -10.13
CA ILE A 53 14.10 33.88 -10.17
C ILE A 53 14.61 35.28 -10.40
N THR A 54 13.76 36.12 -10.99
CA THR A 54 14.00 37.55 -11.18
C THR A 54 12.95 38.34 -10.41
N LEU A 55 13.40 39.23 -9.54
CA LEU A 55 12.56 40.19 -8.84
C LEU A 55 12.78 41.57 -9.40
N ASN A 56 11.73 42.19 -9.93
CA ASN A 56 11.79 43.44 -10.65
C ASN A 56 11.57 44.63 -9.71
N CYS A 57 12.48 45.60 -9.76
CA CYS A 57 12.34 46.88 -9.08
C CYS A 57 12.99 47.97 -9.88
N THR A 58 12.22 49.01 -10.21
CA THR A 58 12.71 50.19 -10.93
C THR A 58 12.35 51.46 -10.17
N THR A 59 13.18 52.49 -10.36
CA THR A 59 12.97 53.80 -9.76
C THR A 59 12.96 54.87 -10.86
N SER A 60 12.22 55.95 -10.63
CA SER A 60 12.18 57.12 -11.51
C SER A 60 12.11 58.39 -10.66
N GLY A 61 12.47 59.52 -11.30
CA GLY A 61 12.53 60.81 -10.59
C GLY A 61 13.78 61.00 -9.72
N VAL A 62 13.83 62.09 -9.00
CA VAL A 62 14.99 62.46 -8.12
C VAL A 62 14.68 62.01 -6.71
N GLY A 63 15.46 61.03 -6.19
CA GLY A 63 15.36 60.54 -4.83
C GLY A 63 16.48 61.02 -3.91
N PRO A 64 16.36 60.77 -2.59
CA PRO A 64 17.37 61.14 -1.63
C PRO A 64 18.64 60.28 -1.81
N ALA A 65 19.78 60.80 -1.33
CA ALA A 65 21.02 60.03 -1.22
C ALA A 65 20.81 58.87 -0.24
N GLY A 66 21.23 57.63 -0.64
CA GLY A 66 21.11 56.41 0.14
C GLY A 66 20.93 55.18 -0.74
N PRO A 67 21.13 53.98 -0.21
CA PRO A 67 21.09 52.73 -0.95
C PRO A 67 19.67 52.31 -1.29
N THR A 68 19.54 51.45 -2.30
CA THR A 68 18.33 50.61 -2.54
C THR A 68 18.68 49.17 -2.25
N LYS A 69 17.96 48.55 -1.32
CA LYS A 69 18.22 47.18 -0.85
C LYS A 69 16.97 46.30 -1.09
N TRP A 70 17.18 45.01 -1.13
CA TRP A 70 16.16 44.01 -1.10
C TRP A 70 16.08 43.37 0.27
N LEU A 71 14.88 43.34 0.86
CA LEU A 71 14.59 42.73 2.15
C LEU A 71 13.60 41.59 1.97
N LYS A 72 13.74 40.50 2.71
CA LYS A 72 12.77 39.43 2.84
C LYS A 72 12.09 39.56 4.21
N GLY A 73 10.75 39.59 4.22
CA GLY A 73 9.98 39.96 5.41
C GLY A 73 9.99 41.47 5.64
N TRP A 74 9.12 41.95 6.54
CA TRP A 74 9.03 43.39 6.83
C TRP A 74 9.11 43.74 8.32
N ASP A 75 8.80 42.81 9.20
CA ASP A 75 8.80 43.05 10.64
C ASP A 75 10.20 42.93 11.28
N SER A 76 10.26 42.71 12.58
CA SER A 76 11.49 42.57 13.35
C SER A 76 12.44 41.44 12.87
N GLU A 77 11.96 40.54 12.03
CA GLU A 77 12.72 39.43 11.47
C GLU A 77 13.11 39.63 10.00
N ASN A 78 13.14 40.88 9.50
CA ASN A 78 13.52 41.11 8.13
C ASN A 78 14.99 40.69 7.86
N GLU A 79 15.22 40.01 6.74
CA GLU A 79 16.53 39.56 6.27
C GLU A 79 16.96 40.43 5.08
N THR A 80 18.16 40.99 5.10
CA THR A 80 18.73 41.68 3.93
C THR A 80 19.20 40.64 2.90
N ILE A 81 18.48 40.58 1.77
CA ILE A 81 18.76 39.65 0.68
C ILE A 81 19.77 40.20 -0.31
N TYR A 82 19.79 41.53 -0.53
CA TYR A 82 20.76 42.18 -1.38
C TYR A 82 21.09 43.57 -0.85
N ASP A 83 22.39 43.81 -0.68
CA ASP A 83 22.97 45.12 -0.46
C ASP A 83 24.13 45.27 -1.43
N GLN A 84 24.21 46.41 -2.11
CA GLN A 84 25.28 46.69 -3.09
C GLN A 84 26.67 46.66 -2.47
N ASN A 85 26.81 46.97 -1.17
CA ASN A 85 28.09 47.01 -0.46
C ASN A 85 28.54 45.59 -0.03
N SER A 86 27.63 44.63 0.05
CA SER A 86 27.93 43.25 0.47
C SER A 86 26.97 42.27 -0.26
N PRO A 87 27.17 42.08 -1.58
CA PRO A 87 26.28 41.21 -2.36
C PRO A 87 26.54 39.74 -2.03
N PRO A 88 25.50 38.95 -1.68
CA PRO A 88 25.66 37.54 -1.43
C PRO A 88 25.90 36.76 -2.74
N PRO A 89 26.60 35.60 -2.70
CA PRO A 89 27.06 34.91 -3.91
C PRO A 89 25.93 34.41 -4.84
N ARG A 90 24.73 34.19 -4.32
CA ARG A 90 23.58 33.70 -5.10
C ARG A 90 22.71 34.79 -5.69
N VAL A 91 22.93 36.07 -5.29
CA VAL A 91 22.09 37.20 -5.70
C VAL A 91 22.88 38.20 -6.48
N THR A 92 22.42 38.53 -7.68
CA THR A 92 23.09 39.50 -8.56
C THR A 92 22.09 40.49 -9.13
N ARG A 93 22.55 41.73 -9.41
CA ARG A 93 21.76 42.72 -10.16
C ARG A 93 21.54 42.26 -11.60
N VAL A 94 20.35 42.50 -12.13
CA VAL A 94 20.06 42.33 -13.56
C VAL A 94 20.85 43.36 -14.40
N ALA A 95 20.86 44.60 -13.93
CA ALA A 95 21.58 45.69 -14.54
C ALA A 95 22.61 46.29 -13.54
N PRO A 96 23.85 45.74 -13.46
CA PRO A 96 24.81 46.09 -12.40
C PRO A 96 25.16 47.57 -12.28
N VAL A 97 25.26 48.29 -13.41
CA VAL A 97 25.62 49.71 -13.48
C VAL A 97 24.44 50.69 -13.51
N SER A 98 23.19 50.17 -13.53
CA SER A 98 22.01 51.02 -13.58
C SER A 98 21.74 51.70 -12.22
N ASN A 99 21.37 52.97 -12.26
CA ASN A 99 20.94 53.76 -11.11
C ASN A 99 19.41 53.82 -10.94
N THR A 100 18.69 53.21 -11.90
CA THR A 100 17.21 53.22 -11.92
C THR A 100 16.60 51.83 -11.94
N ASP A 101 17.35 50.80 -12.38
CA ASP A 101 16.91 49.40 -12.37
C ASP A 101 17.63 48.65 -11.23
N PHE A 102 16.91 48.29 -10.17
CA PHE A 102 17.36 47.58 -9.02
C PHE A 102 16.91 46.12 -8.96
N SER A 103 16.47 45.61 -10.13
CA SER A 103 16.05 44.21 -10.28
C SER A 103 17.21 43.26 -9.97
N ILE A 104 16.86 42.12 -9.35
CA ILE A 104 17.83 41.09 -8.94
C ILE A 104 17.49 39.73 -9.49
N HIS A 105 18.53 38.92 -9.72
CA HIS A 105 18.43 37.48 -9.91
C HIS A 105 18.82 36.77 -8.61
N ILE A 106 17.98 35.79 -8.18
CA ILE A 106 18.31 34.84 -7.10
C ILE A 106 18.48 33.49 -7.76
N ARG A 107 19.70 32.93 -7.74
CA ARG A 107 20.03 31.63 -8.35
C ARG A 107 19.88 30.50 -7.34
N ASP A 108 19.64 29.27 -7.85
CA ASP A 108 19.52 28.06 -7.05
C ASP A 108 18.54 28.29 -5.88
N VAL A 109 17.30 28.71 -6.23
CA VAL A 109 16.28 28.98 -5.20
C VAL A 109 15.91 27.71 -4.46
N ARG A 110 15.69 27.83 -3.16
CA ARG A 110 15.43 26.76 -2.23
C ARG A 110 14.11 27.00 -1.49
N PRO A 111 13.47 25.99 -0.91
CA PRO A 111 12.25 26.18 -0.12
C PRO A 111 12.36 27.29 0.94
N LYS A 112 13.53 27.45 1.55
CA LYS A 112 13.81 28.53 2.52
C LYS A 112 13.75 29.94 1.92
N ASP A 113 13.88 30.07 0.59
CA ASP A 113 13.82 31.37 -0.08
C ASP A 113 12.36 31.81 -0.33
N ALA A 114 11.35 30.97 -0.04
CA ALA A 114 9.93 31.35 -0.08
C ALA A 114 9.65 32.48 0.95
N GLY A 115 8.75 33.40 0.58
CA GLY A 115 8.38 34.53 1.43
C GLY A 115 8.18 35.81 0.63
N THR A 116 7.89 36.94 1.30
CA THR A 116 7.61 38.22 0.64
C THR A 116 8.86 39.08 0.60
N TYR A 117 9.22 39.54 -0.57
CA TYR A 117 10.41 40.33 -0.86
C TYR A 117 10.02 41.77 -1.14
N TYR A 118 10.74 42.72 -0.53
CA TYR A 118 10.53 44.14 -0.67
C TYR A 118 11.75 44.84 -1.23
N CYS A 119 11.56 45.61 -2.28
CA CYS A 119 12.54 46.58 -2.77
C CYS A 119 12.39 47.86 -1.94
N VAL A 120 13.42 48.32 -1.30
CA VAL A 120 13.36 49.45 -0.35
C VAL A 120 14.45 50.48 -0.67
N LYS A 121 14.02 51.73 -0.92
CA LYS A 121 14.87 52.89 -1.00
C LYS A 121 15.07 53.46 0.37
N PHE A 122 16.33 53.63 0.75
CA PHE A 122 16.73 54.28 1.98
C PHE A 122 17.19 55.72 1.70
N ARG A 123 17.14 56.59 2.72
CA ARG A 123 17.83 57.86 2.81
C ARG A 123 18.89 57.79 3.90
N LYS A 124 19.99 58.49 3.69
CA LYS A 124 21.03 58.62 4.72
C LYS A 124 20.52 59.43 5.89
N GLY A 125 20.45 58.84 7.07
CA GLY A 125 20.20 59.51 8.32
C GLY A 125 21.50 59.95 9.00
N LEU A 126 21.38 60.58 10.20
CA LEU A 126 22.56 61.04 10.97
C LEU A 126 23.39 59.88 11.53
N THR A 127 22.73 58.80 11.94
CA THR A 127 23.39 57.64 12.57
C THR A 127 23.22 56.37 11.73
N MET A 128 22.08 56.20 11.05
CA MET A 128 21.76 55.02 10.24
C MET A 128 20.86 55.39 9.04
N ASP A 129 20.81 54.52 8.06
CA ASP A 129 19.93 54.67 6.90
C ASP A 129 18.46 54.50 7.36
N GLU A 130 17.59 55.41 6.94
CA GLU A 130 16.17 55.41 7.22
C GLU A 130 15.38 54.99 5.97
N VAL A 131 14.28 54.23 6.14
CA VAL A 131 13.41 53.86 5.05
C VAL A 131 12.75 55.09 4.45
N PHE A 132 13.03 55.36 3.18
CA PHE A 132 12.40 56.45 2.43
C PHE A 132 11.14 56.01 1.68
N GLN A 133 11.24 54.91 0.91
CA GLN A 133 10.13 54.34 0.20
C GLN A 133 10.29 52.83 0.07
N ARG A 134 9.18 52.10 0.29
CA ARG A 134 9.07 50.66 0.17
C ARG A 134 8.21 50.30 -1.04
N GLY A 135 8.60 49.25 -1.78
CA GLY A 135 7.77 48.60 -2.80
C GLY A 135 6.57 47.87 -2.23
N SER A 136 5.67 47.44 -3.09
CA SER A 136 4.43 46.73 -2.74
C SER A 136 4.66 45.35 -2.11
N GLY A 137 5.83 44.75 -2.34
CA GLY A 137 6.14 43.38 -2.00
C GLY A 137 5.86 42.41 -3.15
N THR A 138 6.69 41.39 -3.26
CA THR A 138 6.53 40.26 -4.19
C THR A 138 6.53 38.97 -3.38
N GLU A 139 5.45 38.20 -3.42
CA GLU A 139 5.38 36.89 -2.80
C GLU A 139 6.11 35.86 -3.66
N VAL A 140 7.10 35.21 -3.08
CA VAL A 140 7.89 34.16 -3.74
C VAL A 140 7.50 32.80 -3.20
N SER A 141 7.01 31.93 -4.08
CA SER A 141 6.65 30.54 -3.82
C SER A 141 7.66 29.60 -4.47
N ILE A 142 8.29 28.76 -3.69
CA ILE A 142 9.24 27.78 -4.21
C ILE A 142 8.59 26.40 -4.18
N LEU A 143 8.63 25.70 -5.31
CA LEU A 143 8.10 24.37 -5.47
C LEU A 143 9.24 23.37 -5.47
N ALA A 144 9.11 22.31 -4.66
CA ALA A 144 10.05 21.18 -4.65
C ALA A 144 9.28 19.89 -4.87
N GLU A 145 9.77 19.05 -5.76
CA GLU A 145 9.17 17.75 -6.06
C GLU A 145 9.52 16.74 -4.94
N PRO A 146 8.60 15.83 -4.58
CA PRO A 146 8.93 14.75 -3.66
C PRO A 146 9.96 13.81 -4.28
N THR A 147 10.83 13.25 -3.44
CA THR A 147 11.69 12.13 -3.84
C THR A 147 10.84 10.93 -4.26
N HIS A 148 11.41 10.03 -5.06
CA HIS A 148 10.76 8.76 -5.37
C HIS A 148 10.40 8.04 -4.06
N PRO A 149 9.16 7.50 -3.91
CA PRO A 149 8.75 6.86 -2.68
C PRO A 149 9.60 5.61 -2.38
N VAL A 150 9.80 5.35 -1.09
CA VAL A 150 10.43 4.13 -0.60
C VAL A 150 9.40 3.36 0.21
N VAL A 151 9.18 2.08 -0.16
CA VAL A 151 8.23 1.21 0.54
C VAL A 151 8.97 0.15 1.35
N SER A 152 8.62 0.05 2.62
CA SER A 152 9.16 -0.92 3.57
C SER A 152 8.06 -1.77 4.18
N GLY A 153 8.30 -3.08 4.26
CA GLY A 153 7.40 -4.05 4.90
C GLY A 153 7.89 -4.49 6.27
N PRO A 154 7.24 -5.52 6.85
CA PRO A 154 7.60 -6.06 8.15
C PRO A 154 8.98 -6.73 8.11
N LYS A 155 9.66 -6.77 9.26
CA LYS A 155 10.97 -7.45 9.43
C LYS A 155 10.87 -8.96 9.30
N HIS A 156 9.74 -9.54 9.69
CA HIS A 156 9.48 -10.97 9.67
C HIS A 156 8.24 -11.29 8.85
N ARG A 157 8.26 -12.41 8.18
CA ARG A 157 7.10 -12.91 7.44
C ARG A 157 6.00 -13.34 8.40
N ALA A 158 4.76 -13.18 7.97
CA ALA A 158 3.56 -13.56 8.71
C ALA A 158 2.73 -14.58 7.91
N GLY A 159 1.95 -15.38 8.60
CA GLY A 159 1.09 -16.39 7.99
C GLY A 159 -0.21 -15.82 7.45
N PRO A 160 -0.96 -16.61 6.64
CA PRO A 160 -2.31 -16.27 6.24
C PRO A 160 -3.22 -15.98 7.44
N GLY A 161 -4.09 -14.98 7.32
CA GLY A 161 -4.96 -14.50 8.41
C GLY A 161 -4.29 -13.51 9.35
N GLN A 162 -2.98 -13.34 9.29
CA GLN A 162 -2.26 -12.35 10.08
C GLN A 162 -2.16 -11.01 9.33
N SER A 163 -2.20 -9.91 10.09
CA SER A 163 -2.08 -8.57 9.54
C SER A 163 -0.65 -8.06 9.61
N VAL A 164 -0.20 -7.43 8.53
CA VAL A 164 1.11 -6.80 8.42
C VAL A 164 0.97 -5.34 8.05
N SER A 165 1.91 -4.52 8.52
CA SER A 165 1.99 -3.11 8.18
C SER A 165 3.08 -2.86 7.15
N VAL A 166 2.73 -2.10 6.10
CA VAL A 166 3.65 -1.66 5.04
C VAL A 166 3.64 -0.14 5.03
N THR A 167 4.82 0.46 5.05
CA THR A 167 5.00 1.92 5.15
C THR A 167 5.67 2.47 3.91
N CYS A 168 5.11 3.55 3.39
CA CYS A 168 5.62 4.33 2.26
C CYS A 168 6.12 5.68 2.76
N MET A 169 7.29 6.09 2.32
CA MET A 169 7.90 7.37 2.68
C MET A 169 8.41 8.11 1.45
N ALA A 170 8.20 9.42 1.41
CA ALA A 170 8.78 10.33 0.44
C ALA A 170 9.13 11.66 1.14
N GLY A 171 10.15 12.36 0.69
CA GLY A 171 10.63 13.59 1.31
C GLY A 171 11.03 14.65 0.30
N GLY A 172 11.56 15.78 0.79
CA GLY A 172 12.11 16.85 -0.03
C GLY A 172 11.09 17.76 -0.72
N PHE A 173 9.79 17.58 -0.50
CA PHE A 173 8.74 18.31 -1.21
C PHE A 173 8.34 19.62 -0.51
N PHE A 174 7.87 20.56 -1.32
CA PHE A 174 7.25 21.80 -0.88
C PHE A 174 6.25 22.30 -1.96
N PRO A 175 5.08 22.80 -1.55
CA PRO A 175 4.52 22.92 -0.22
C PRO A 175 4.08 21.59 0.42
N LYS A 176 3.52 21.66 1.64
CA LYS A 176 3.18 20.48 2.47
C LYS A 176 2.03 19.61 1.94
N ASP A 177 1.20 20.16 1.03
CA ASP A 177 0.00 19.48 0.55
C ASP A 177 0.35 18.34 -0.40
N ILE A 178 0.18 17.12 0.09
CA ILE A 178 0.52 15.88 -0.62
C ILE A 178 -0.58 14.84 -0.39
N SER A 179 -0.81 13.98 -1.37
CA SER A 179 -1.74 12.87 -1.28
C SER A 179 -1.00 11.56 -1.47
N VAL A 180 -1.27 10.60 -0.61
CA VAL A 180 -0.75 9.23 -0.70
C VAL A 180 -1.92 8.27 -0.77
N LYS A 181 -1.94 7.41 -1.78
CA LYS A 181 -2.95 6.37 -1.99
C LYS A 181 -2.28 5.01 -2.05
N TRP A 182 -3.01 4.00 -1.61
CA TRP A 182 -2.57 2.63 -1.68
C TRP A 182 -3.50 1.81 -2.56
N LEU A 183 -2.89 0.98 -3.39
CA LEU A 183 -3.62 0.02 -4.22
C LEU A 183 -3.09 -1.38 -3.93
N LYS A 184 -4.01 -2.36 -3.83
CA LYS A 184 -3.70 -3.79 -3.86
C LYS A 184 -4.21 -4.34 -5.17
N ASP A 185 -3.32 -4.91 -5.99
CA ASP A 185 -3.65 -5.48 -7.31
C ASP A 185 -4.50 -4.52 -8.17
N ARG A 186 -4.13 -3.23 -8.20
CA ARG A 186 -4.79 -2.10 -8.88
C ARG A 186 -6.09 -1.60 -8.21
N ALA A 187 -6.62 -2.28 -7.21
CA ALA A 187 -7.79 -1.82 -6.47
C ALA A 187 -7.38 -0.91 -5.30
N PRO A 188 -8.04 0.24 -5.10
CA PRO A 188 -7.74 1.12 -3.98
C PRO A 188 -8.11 0.46 -2.64
N ILE A 189 -7.23 0.62 -1.66
CA ILE A 189 -7.43 0.14 -0.28
C ILE A 189 -7.30 1.28 0.72
N SER A 190 -8.01 1.16 1.84
CA SER A 190 -7.94 2.13 2.92
C SER A 190 -6.62 2.02 3.68
N ALA A 191 -6.03 3.17 3.98
CA ALA A 191 -4.81 3.28 4.77
C ALA A 191 -5.02 4.31 5.89
N GLN A 192 -4.09 4.34 6.84
CA GLN A 192 -4.04 5.40 7.84
C GLN A 192 -3.77 6.74 7.17
N GLN A 193 -4.23 7.82 7.78
CA GLN A 193 -3.97 9.17 7.27
C GLN A 193 -2.46 9.41 7.18
N PRO A 194 -1.96 9.93 6.03
CA PRO A 194 -0.56 10.24 5.87
C PRO A 194 -0.07 11.24 6.92
N GLN A 195 1.08 10.97 7.51
CA GLN A 195 1.74 11.87 8.45
C GLN A 195 2.74 12.73 7.71
N VAL A 196 2.46 14.04 7.63
CA VAL A 196 3.37 15.03 7.03
C VAL A 196 4.10 15.78 8.13
N SER A 197 5.42 15.82 8.06
CA SER A 197 6.27 16.52 9.03
C SER A 197 7.38 17.30 8.32
N PRO A 198 7.85 18.42 8.90
CA PRO A 198 8.99 19.15 8.36
C PRO A 198 10.27 18.29 8.47
N GLU A 199 11.19 18.48 7.54
CA GLU A 199 12.53 17.92 7.63
C GLU A 199 13.42 18.81 8.50
N GLN A 200 14.28 18.19 9.32
CA GLN A 200 15.08 18.94 10.33
C GLN A 200 16.14 19.87 9.73
N THR A 201 16.64 19.57 8.54
CA THR A 201 17.78 20.28 7.92
C THR A 201 17.39 21.19 6.76
N THR A 202 16.14 21.09 6.28
CA THR A 202 15.65 21.82 5.11
C THR A 202 14.26 22.38 5.41
N THR A 203 13.81 23.38 4.64
CA THR A 203 12.45 23.92 4.73
C THR A 203 11.45 23.05 3.94
N SER A 204 11.80 21.81 3.64
CA SER A 204 10.99 20.83 2.93
C SER A 204 10.20 19.95 3.92
N TYR A 205 9.30 19.16 3.37
CA TYR A 205 8.47 18.22 4.11
C TYR A 205 8.76 16.79 3.71
N LYS A 206 8.49 15.88 4.64
CA LYS A 206 8.43 14.44 4.40
C LYS A 206 7.07 13.89 4.77
N VAL A 207 6.66 12.84 4.08
CA VAL A 207 5.41 12.12 4.32
C VAL A 207 5.72 10.66 4.65
N SER A 208 4.95 10.12 5.58
CA SER A 208 4.90 8.70 5.91
C SER A 208 3.44 8.24 5.88
N SER A 209 3.15 7.19 5.14
CA SER A 209 1.83 6.57 5.07
C SER A 209 1.95 5.07 5.30
N THR A 210 1.12 4.54 6.18
CA THR A 210 1.13 3.12 6.54
C THR A 210 -0.22 2.49 6.20
N VAL A 211 -0.16 1.34 5.55
CA VAL A 211 -1.32 0.48 5.30
C VAL A 211 -1.17 -0.82 6.06
N THR A 212 -2.27 -1.31 6.63
CA THR A 212 -2.33 -2.62 7.27
C THR A 212 -3.15 -3.56 6.39
N VAL A 213 -2.56 -4.71 6.06
CA VAL A 213 -3.16 -5.71 5.18
C VAL A 213 -3.18 -7.06 5.89
N THR A 214 -4.34 -7.72 5.87
CA THR A 214 -4.46 -9.12 6.31
C THR A 214 -4.05 -10.03 5.16
N LEU A 215 -3.00 -10.81 5.37
CA LEU A 215 -2.42 -11.69 4.37
C LEU A 215 -3.33 -12.90 4.08
N GLN A 216 -3.33 -13.33 2.83
CA GLN A 216 -3.98 -14.55 2.35
C GLN A 216 -2.96 -15.40 1.58
N GLU A 217 -3.22 -16.69 1.42
CA GLU A 217 -2.33 -17.58 0.62
C GLU A 217 -2.14 -17.07 -0.81
N GLY A 218 -3.21 -16.54 -1.43
CA GLY A 218 -3.16 -15.96 -2.77
C GLY A 218 -2.26 -14.73 -2.91
N ASP A 219 -1.88 -14.10 -1.80
CA ASP A 219 -1.03 -12.90 -1.80
C ASP A 219 0.44 -13.16 -2.19
N VAL A 220 0.80 -14.42 -2.44
CA VAL A 220 2.09 -14.77 -3.07
C VAL A 220 2.33 -13.99 -4.36
N ARG A 221 1.27 -13.71 -5.13
CA ARG A 221 1.34 -12.97 -6.40
C ARG A 221 0.85 -11.54 -6.33
N SER A 222 0.31 -11.15 -5.20
CA SER A 222 -0.27 -9.81 -5.01
C SER A 222 0.80 -8.77 -4.72
N GLN A 223 0.52 -7.54 -5.18
CA GLN A 223 1.36 -6.39 -4.90
C GLN A 223 0.57 -5.25 -4.29
N LEU A 224 1.21 -4.52 -3.40
CA LEU A 224 0.78 -3.19 -2.99
C LEU A 224 1.50 -2.16 -3.84
N VAL A 225 0.82 -1.08 -4.17
CA VAL A 225 1.43 0.08 -4.84
C VAL A 225 1.15 1.30 -3.99
N CYS A 226 2.22 1.98 -3.56
CA CYS A 226 2.15 3.31 -3.00
C CYS A 226 2.13 4.33 -4.14
N GLU A 227 1.10 5.15 -4.20
CA GLU A 227 0.95 6.22 -5.17
C GLU A 227 1.02 7.56 -4.46
N VAL A 228 2.02 8.37 -4.81
CA VAL A 228 2.24 9.71 -4.24
C VAL A 228 1.91 10.76 -5.29
N GLN A 229 0.98 11.64 -4.97
CA GLN A 229 0.57 12.78 -5.82
C GLN A 229 0.89 14.09 -5.12
N HIS A 230 1.60 14.97 -5.81
CA HIS A 230 1.93 16.31 -5.39
C HIS A 230 1.70 17.30 -6.54
N ARG A 231 1.40 18.56 -6.23
CA ARG A 231 1.10 19.60 -7.25
C ARG A 231 2.24 19.87 -8.24
N THR A 232 3.46 19.50 -7.87
CA THR A 232 4.65 19.65 -8.72
C THR A 232 4.81 18.55 -9.77
N LEU A 233 4.12 17.41 -9.57
CA LEU A 233 4.23 16.23 -10.41
C LEU A 233 3.19 16.26 -11.53
N GLN A 234 3.60 15.92 -12.75
CA GLN A 234 2.69 15.75 -13.88
C GLN A 234 1.88 14.45 -13.78
N ALA A 235 2.47 13.41 -13.19
CA ALA A 235 1.84 12.13 -12.92
C ALA A 235 2.26 11.63 -11.54
N PRO A 236 1.43 10.80 -10.87
CA PRO A 236 1.76 10.24 -9.57
C PRO A 236 3.04 9.41 -9.62
N LEU A 237 3.88 9.52 -8.60
CA LEU A 237 4.99 8.59 -8.36
C LEU A 237 4.43 7.30 -7.77
N ARG A 238 4.92 6.14 -8.25
CA ARG A 238 4.44 4.82 -7.84
C ARG A 238 5.58 3.93 -7.45
N GLU A 239 5.46 3.27 -6.30
CA GLU A 239 6.41 2.28 -5.84
C GLU A 239 5.69 0.99 -5.45
N PRO A 240 6.01 -0.16 -6.10
CA PRO A 240 5.40 -1.44 -5.80
C PRO A 240 6.09 -2.16 -4.64
N TYR A 241 5.31 -2.89 -3.87
CA TYR A 241 5.77 -3.82 -2.84
C TYR A 241 5.10 -5.18 -3.03
N GLN A 242 5.88 -6.23 -3.29
CA GLN A 242 5.37 -7.59 -3.44
C GLN A 242 5.00 -8.17 -2.06
N LEU A 243 3.74 -8.56 -1.87
CA LEU A 243 3.25 -9.12 -0.60
C LEU A 243 3.91 -10.45 -0.25
N SER A 244 4.41 -11.17 -1.24
CA SER A 244 5.23 -12.38 -1.04
C SER A 244 6.43 -12.15 -0.13
N ARG A 245 6.98 -10.95 -0.08
CA ARG A 245 8.10 -10.59 0.82
C ARG A 245 7.71 -10.64 2.30
N ALA A 246 6.42 -10.43 2.59
CA ALA A 246 5.85 -10.42 3.93
C ALA A 246 5.12 -11.72 4.28
N LEU A 247 4.85 -12.57 3.31
CA LEU A 247 4.04 -13.78 3.47
C LEU A 247 4.91 -15.01 3.75
N ARG A 248 4.43 -15.86 4.67
CA ARG A 248 4.87 -17.22 4.89
C ARG A 248 3.66 -18.14 4.93
N VAL A 249 3.64 -19.16 4.09
CA VAL A 249 2.64 -20.24 4.12
C VAL A 249 3.32 -21.50 4.63
N SER A 250 2.87 -22.00 5.76
CA SER A 250 3.44 -23.21 6.38
C SER A 250 3.07 -24.45 5.60
N PRO A 251 3.97 -25.45 5.45
CA PRO A 251 3.71 -26.65 4.68
C PRO A 251 2.70 -27.59 5.33
N GLY A 252 1.84 -28.19 4.52
CA GLY A 252 1.14 -29.42 4.85
C GLY A 252 2.11 -30.61 4.71
N ILE A 253 2.29 -31.39 5.79
CA ILE A 253 3.24 -32.50 5.82
C ILE A 253 2.49 -33.81 6.01
N GLN A 254 2.76 -34.78 5.11
CA GLN A 254 2.19 -36.12 5.16
C GLN A 254 3.27 -37.16 4.86
N VAL A 255 3.34 -38.21 5.66
CA VAL A 255 4.17 -39.38 5.38
C VAL A 255 3.28 -40.53 4.94
N VAL A 256 3.63 -41.13 3.80
CA VAL A 256 2.97 -42.31 3.26
C VAL A 256 3.98 -43.41 2.99
N THR A 257 3.53 -44.66 3.09
CA THR A 257 4.35 -45.85 2.82
C THR A 257 3.81 -46.60 1.62
N ASP A 258 4.72 -47.11 0.78
CA ASP A 258 4.40 -47.94 -0.34
C ASP A 258 5.37 -49.14 -0.41
N PRO A 259 4.89 -50.40 -0.26
CA PRO A 259 3.51 -50.79 0.11
C PRO A 259 3.10 -50.28 1.51
N ARG A 260 1.80 -50.23 1.78
CA ARG A 260 1.27 -49.90 3.09
C ARG A 260 1.62 -50.96 4.10
N SER A 261 1.98 -50.53 5.32
CA SER A 261 2.18 -51.43 6.47
C SER A 261 0.90 -52.18 6.84
N PRO A 262 0.97 -53.46 7.20
CA PRO A 262 2.12 -54.32 7.38
C PRO A 262 2.72 -54.85 6.06
N VAL A 263 4.04 -55.09 6.05
CA VAL A 263 4.79 -55.51 4.87
C VAL A 263 5.47 -56.87 5.13
N GLU A 264 5.62 -57.68 4.10
CA GLU A 264 6.34 -58.95 4.17
C GLU A 264 7.85 -58.74 4.41
N LEU A 265 8.45 -59.68 5.17
CA LEU A 265 9.89 -59.68 5.42
C LEU A 265 10.68 -59.64 4.12
N ASN A 266 11.83 -58.94 4.12
CA ASN A 266 12.76 -58.73 2.97
C ASN A 266 12.19 -57.92 1.80
N LYS A 267 10.99 -57.35 1.88
CA LYS A 267 10.48 -56.40 0.90
C LYS A 267 11.06 -55.02 1.12
N THR A 268 11.17 -54.26 0.02
CA THR A 268 11.55 -52.85 0.08
C THR A 268 10.29 -52.00 0.27
N VAL A 269 10.32 -51.09 1.23
CA VAL A 269 9.26 -50.13 1.54
C VAL A 269 9.77 -48.73 1.22
N ASN A 270 9.00 -47.98 0.47
CA ASN A 270 9.24 -46.57 0.22
C ASN A 270 8.50 -45.72 1.22
N PHE A 271 9.24 -44.94 2.02
CA PHE A 271 8.66 -43.89 2.86
C PHE A 271 8.73 -42.59 2.11
N SER A 272 7.59 -42.01 1.76
CA SER A 272 7.48 -40.74 1.04
C SER A 272 6.95 -39.65 1.98
N CYS A 273 7.74 -38.60 2.15
CA CYS A 273 7.31 -37.38 2.83
C CYS A 273 6.86 -36.36 1.79
N HIS A 274 5.58 -36.05 1.78
CA HIS A 274 4.99 -34.99 0.97
C HIS A 274 4.91 -33.73 1.80
N VAL A 275 5.60 -32.69 1.33
CA VAL A 275 5.61 -31.34 1.90
C VAL A 275 4.96 -30.42 0.88
N ARG A 276 3.74 -29.92 1.15
CA ARG A 276 2.91 -29.28 0.13
C ARG A 276 2.41 -27.91 0.54
N GLY A 277 2.25 -27.03 -0.46
CA GLY A 277 1.56 -25.76 -0.33
C GLY A 277 2.29 -24.74 0.54
N PHE A 278 3.61 -24.70 0.49
CA PHE A 278 4.40 -23.78 1.29
C PHE A 278 4.97 -22.61 0.50
N TYR A 279 5.30 -21.56 1.19
CA TYR A 279 6.00 -20.37 0.69
C TYR A 279 6.77 -19.70 1.84
N PRO A 280 8.02 -19.27 1.67
CA PRO A 280 8.88 -19.34 0.48
C PRO A 280 9.44 -20.74 0.20
N PRO A 281 10.26 -20.94 -0.87
CA PRO A 281 10.75 -22.25 -1.28
C PRO A 281 11.81 -22.86 -0.37
N GLU A 282 12.40 -22.07 0.54
CA GLU A 282 13.48 -22.51 1.43
C GLU A 282 12.93 -23.46 2.49
N VAL A 283 13.18 -24.76 2.30
CA VAL A 283 12.75 -25.84 3.21
C VAL A 283 13.84 -26.87 3.36
N ALA A 284 14.03 -27.39 4.57
CA ALA A 284 14.92 -28.51 4.84
C ALA A 284 14.11 -29.71 5.33
N VAL A 285 14.39 -30.89 4.75
CA VAL A 285 13.75 -32.15 5.14
C VAL A 285 14.84 -33.11 5.63
N THR A 286 14.64 -33.66 6.81
CA THR A 286 15.52 -34.65 7.45
C THR A 286 14.72 -35.90 7.82
N TRP A 287 15.26 -37.06 7.52
CA TRP A 287 14.67 -38.31 7.95
C TRP A 287 15.39 -38.86 9.18
N LEU A 288 14.61 -39.40 10.13
CA LEU A 288 15.13 -40.08 11.31
C LEU A 288 14.49 -41.47 11.42
N GLU A 289 15.31 -42.48 11.73
CA GLU A 289 14.88 -43.81 12.14
C GLU A 289 15.10 -43.96 13.67
N ASN A 290 14.01 -44.16 14.41
CA ASN A 290 14.04 -44.26 15.86
C ASN A 290 14.78 -43.08 16.54
N GLY A 291 14.63 -41.84 15.96
CA GLY A 291 15.27 -40.63 16.45
C GLY A 291 16.69 -40.37 15.92
N THR A 292 17.30 -41.30 15.21
CA THR A 292 18.65 -41.16 14.61
C THR A 292 18.54 -40.69 13.15
N GLU A 293 19.34 -39.69 12.80
CA GLU A 293 19.33 -39.12 11.43
C GLU A 293 19.83 -40.13 10.40
N MET A 294 19.09 -40.24 9.30
CA MET A 294 19.40 -41.12 8.18
C MET A 294 20.00 -40.31 7.03
N LYS A 295 20.94 -40.91 6.31
CA LYS A 295 21.43 -40.35 5.03
C LYS A 295 20.43 -40.65 3.91
N VAL A 296 20.00 -39.58 3.21
CA VAL A 296 19.14 -39.68 2.04
C VAL A 296 19.98 -39.51 0.78
N GLU A 297 19.91 -40.48 -0.15
CA GLU A 297 20.73 -40.49 -1.34
C GLU A 297 20.34 -39.40 -2.36
N ASN A 298 19.06 -38.98 -2.39
CA ASN A 298 18.55 -38.03 -3.36
C ASN A 298 18.15 -36.73 -2.68
N THR A 299 18.71 -35.62 -3.17
CA THR A 299 18.24 -34.28 -2.76
C THR A 299 16.83 -34.04 -3.31
N PRO A 300 15.82 -33.82 -2.45
CA PRO A 300 14.47 -33.56 -2.91
C PRO A 300 14.41 -32.24 -3.70
N GLN A 301 13.67 -32.24 -4.82
CA GLN A 301 13.48 -31.04 -5.63
C GLN A 301 12.18 -30.33 -5.25
N VAL A 302 12.29 -29.01 -5.10
CA VAL A 302 11.14 -28.12 -4.88
C VAL A 302 10.50 -27.80 -6.22
N THR A 303 9.20 -27.93 -6.33
CA THR A 303 8.42 -27.62 -7.54
C THR A 303 7.39 -26.53 -7.24
N GLU A 304 7.31 -25.53 -8.13
CA GLU A 304 6.31 -24.47 -8.00
C GLU A 304 4.96 -24.92 -8.57
N THR A 305 3.90 -24.67 -7.81
CA THR A 305 2.51 -24.93 -8.23
C THR A 305 1.97 -23.78 -9.07
N ARG A 306 0.84 -23.99 -9.75
CA ARG A 306 0.14 -22.95 -10.52
C ARG A 306 -0.31 -21.75 -9.64
N GLN A 307 -0.41 -21.95 -8.34
CA GLN A 307 -0.82 -20.90 -7.38
C GLN A 307 0.38 -20.07 -6.87
N GLY A 308 1.63 -20.46 -7.22
CA GLY A 308 2.85 -19.79 -6.73
C GLY A 308 3.34 -20.31 -5.39
N LEU A 309 2.69 -21.35 -4.86
CA LEU A 309 3.18 -22.11 -3.70
C LEU A 309 4.13 -23.20 -4.15
N PHE A 310 4.81 -23.82 -3.20
CA PHE A 310 5.80 -24.85 -3.48
C PHE A 310 5.41 -26.20 -2.87
N ASP A 311 5.77 -27.26 -3.61
CA ASP A 311 5.62 -28.64 -3.18
C ASP A 311 6.99 -29.33 -3.26
N LEU A 312 7.20 -30.29 -2.36
CA LEU A 312 8.40 -31.11 -2.33
C LEU A 312 8.04 -32.53 -1.90
N GLN A 313 8.69 -33.53 -2.49
CA GLN A 313 8.61 -34.92 -2.08
C GLN A 313 10.00 -35.43 -1.74
N SER A 314 10.16 -35.97 -0.55
CA SER A 314 11.37 -36.68 -0.11
C SER A 314 11.05 -38.16 0.06
N LEU A 315 11.95 -39.02 -0.46
CA LEU A 315 11.77 -40.45 -0.47
C LEU A 315 12.96 -41.15 0.21
N VAL A 316 12.67 -42.08 1.13
CA VAL A 316 13.65 -43.05 1.64
C VAL A 316 13.17 -44.48 1.34
N LYS A 317 14.11 -45.31 0.88
CA LYS A 317 13.88 -46.72 0.62
C LYS A 317 14.43 -47.52 1.81
N VAL A 318 13.60 -48.37 2.39
CA VAL A 318 13.95 -49.17 3.59
C VAL A 318 13.65 -50.64 3.30
N GLN A 319 14.59 -51.49 3.58
CA GLN A 319 14.37 -52.95 3.52
C GLN A 319 13.69 -53.40 4.83
N ALA A 320 12.60 -54.15 4.72
CA ALA A 320 11.86 -54.69 5.84
C ALA A 320 12.64 -55.90 6.45
N LEU A 321 13.53 -55.61 7.37
CA LEU A 321 14.31 -56.61 8.13
C LEU A 321 13.67 -56.84 9.48
N GLU A 322 13.82 -58.06 10.04
CA GLU A 322 13.18 -58.41 11.33
C GLU A 322 13.53 -57.47 12.45
N GLU A 323 14.79 -57.00 12.52
CA GLU A 323 15.28 -56.01 13.49
C GLU A 323 14.64 -54.61 13.34
N ARG A 324 14.04 -54.32 12.20
CA ARG A 324 13.33 -53.06 11.96
C ARG A 324 11.83 -53.14 12.19
N ASN A 325 11.32 -54.27 12.62
CA ASN A 325 9.91 -54.38 12.94
C ASN A 325 9.56 -53.44 14.12
N GLY A 326 8.58 -52.56 13.91
CA GLY A 326 8.20 -51.53 14.88
C GLY A 326 9.05 -50.27 14.83
N SER A 327 10.05 -50.18 13.93
CA SER A 327 10.82 -48.94 13.72
C SER A 327 9.96 -47.78 13.27
N VAL A 328 10.21 -46.60 13.86
CA VAL A 328 9.51 -45.36 13.57
C VAL A 328 10.36 -44.51 12.65
N PHE A 329 9.83 -44.21 11.45
CA PHE A 329 10.44 -43.34 10.47
C PHE A 329 9.79 -41.94 10.54
N THR A 330 10.58 -40.93 10.90
CA THR A 330 10.14 -39.57 11.12
C THR A 330 10.67 -38.67 10.04
N CYS A 331 9.76 -37.99 9.30
CA CYS A 331 10.07 -36.86 8.42
C CYS A 331 10.02 -35.59 9.26
N ARG A 332 11.16 -34.93 9.41
CA ARG A 332 11.33 -33.66 10.11
C ARG A 332 11.55 -32.56 9.09
N VAL A 333 10.70 -31.54 9.13
CA VAL A 333 10.69 -30.42 8.18
C VAL A 333 10.96 -29.12 8.90
N VAL A 334 11.94 -28.35 8.44
CA VAL A 334 12.22 -26.98 8.86
C VAL A 334 11.94 -26.04 7.71
N HIS A 335 11.06 -25.06 7.91
CA HIS A 335 10.64 -24.12 6.87
C HIS A 335 10.81 -22.70 7.36
N ASP A 336 11.46 -21.83 6.53
CA ASP A 336 11.64 -20.39 6.78
C ASP A 336 12.14 -20.09 8.22
N GLY A 337 13.09 -20.89 8.72
CA GLY A 337 13.69 -20.73 10.05
C GLY A 337 12.74 -20.92 11.23
N GLN A 338 11.57 -21.55 11.00
CA GLN A 338 10.61 -21.87 12.06
C GLN A 338 10.98 -23.15 12.80
N GLU A 339 10.30 -23.40 13.93
CA GLU A 339 10.43 -24.63 14.68
C GLU A 339 10.12 -25.86 13.79
N PRO A 340 10.92 -26.94 13.93
CA PRO A 340 10.73 -28.14 13.14
C PRO A 340 9.36 -28.78 13.36
N VAL A 341 8.70 -29.16 12.27
CA VAL A 341 7.47 -29.96 12.29
C VAL A 341 7.78 -31.36 11.84
N SER A 342 7.32 -32.36 12.60
CA SER A 342 7.60 -33.77 12.33
C SER A 342 6.31 -34.55 12.05
N ARG A 343 6.40 -35.52 11.16
CA ARG A 343 5.40 -36.56 10.91
C ARG A 343 6.08 -37.90 10.85
N MET A 344 5.42 -38.94 11.35
CA MET A 344 6.01 -40.27 11.49
C MET A 344 5.12 -41.36 10.88
N ALA A 345 5.74 -42.43 10.48
CA ALA A 345 5.10 -43.68 10.13
C ALA A 345 5.90 -44.85 10.72
N THR A 346 5.19 -45.90 11.14
CA THR A 346 5.81 -47.10 11.76
C THR A 346 5.87 -48.22 10.71
N LEU A 347 7.00 -48.86 10.61
CA LEU A 347 7.17 -50.07 9.80
C LEU A 347 6.69 -51.27 10.62
N GLN A 348 5.66 -51.94 10.15
CA GLN A 348 5.21 -53.21 10.69
C GLN A 348 5.50 -54.31 9.68
N ILE A 349 6.10 -55.42 10.12
CA ILE A 349 6.49 -56.52 9.29
C ILE A 349 5.66 -57.75 9.69
N THR A 350 4.99 -58.36 8.75
CA THR A 350 4.36 -59.66 8.94
C THR A 350 5.42 -60.76 8.77
N ALA A 351 5.44 -61.69 9.74
CA ALA A 351 6.18 -62.92 9.54
C ALA A 351 5.68 -63.60 8.25
N PRO A 352 6.57 -64.21 7.45
CA PRO A 352 6.14 -65.02 6.34
C PRO A 352 5.13 -66.04 6.87
N ALA A 353 3.96 -66.10 6.24
CA ALA A 353 3.04 -67.21 6.50
C ALA A 353 3.88 -68.49 6.41
N GLN A 354 4.16 -69.13 7.55
CA GLN A 354 4.76 -70.46 7.55
C GLN A 354 3.83 -71.30 6.71
N GLY A 355 4.28 -71.65 5.49
CA GLY A 355 3.56 -72.57 4.62
C GLY A 355 3.22 -73.79 5.46
N GLU A 356 1.97 -74.08 5.62
CA GLU A 356 1.47 -75.33 6.08
C GLU A 356 2.00 -76.44 5.20
N LEU A 357 3.15 -76.96 5.58
CA LEU A 357 3.60 -78.30 5.25
C LEU A 357 3.42 -79.15 6.50
N ASN A 358 2.19 -79.44 6.82
CA ASN A 358 1.88 -80.69 7.56
C ASN A 358 0.50 -81.14 7.07
N GLY A 359 0.67 -82.21 6.30
CA GLY A 359 -0.43 -82.95 5.74
C GLY A 359 -1.34 -83.57 6.79
N LEU A 360 -2.50 -83.93 6.30
CA LEU A 360 -3.36 -85.02 6.72
C LEU A 360 -3.46 -85.30 8.22
N SER A 361 -4.46 -84.83 8.85
CA SER A 361 -5.30 -85.70 9.70
C SER A 361 -6.57 -84.98 10.16
N GLN A 362 -7.66 -85.57 9.80
CA GLN A 362 -8.98 -85.52 10.44
C GLN A 362 -9.63 -84.15 10.56
N GLY A 363 -10.72 -83.91 9.97
CA GLY A 363 -11.87 -84.78 9.75
C GLY A 363 -13.09 -84.14 10.36
N GLU A 364 -14.07 -84.06 9.60
CA GLU A 364 -15.46 -84.11 10.08
C GLU A 364 -15.83 -83.25 11.35
N ASN A 365 -16.05 -81.96 11.10
CA ASN A 365 -17.03 -81.27 11.95
C ASN A 365 -17.62 -80.03 11.29
N GLY A 366 -17.13 -79.59 10.15
CA GLY A 366 -17.71 -78.45 9.39
C GLY A 366 -19.00 -78.76 8.67
N SER A 367 -19.19 -80.03 8.31
CA SER A 367 -20.38 -80.45 7.59
C SER A 367 -21.62 -80.57 8.49
N LEU A 368 -21.44 -81.00 9.75
CA LEU A 368 -22.53 -81.08 10.72
C LEU A 368 -23.05 -79.72 11.12
N PHE A 369 -22.22 -78.70 11.28
CA PHE A 369 -22.62 -77.32 11.64
C PHE A 369 -23.47 -76.68 10.52
N ILE A 370 -23.15 -76.89 9.30
CA ILE A 370 -23.94 -76.40 8.12
C ILE A 370 -25.26 -77.14 8.05
N ILE A 371 -25.29 -78.46 8.36
CA ILE A 371 -26.53 -79.24 8.39
C ILE A 371 -27.45 -78.77 9.50
N TYR A 372 -26.95 -78.46 10.72
CA TYR A 372 -27.74 -77.93 11.80
C TYR A 372 -28.34 -76.53 11.47
N ILE A 373 -27.62 -75.64 10.78
CA ILE A 373 -28.11 -74.35 10.33
C ILE A 373 -29.22 -74.55 9.29
N VAL A 374 -29.03 -75.41 8.29
CA VAL A 374 -30.00 -75.67 7.24
C VAL A 374 -31.26 -76.30 7.82
N VAL A 375 -31.15 -77.29 8.71
CA VAL A 375 -32.30 -77.91 9.41
C VAL A 375 -33.00 -76.90 10.29
N GLY A 376 -32.31 -76.04 11.00
CA GLY A 376 -32.87 -74.95 11.82
C GLY A 376 -33.69 -73.99 10.98
N VAL A 377 -33.16 -73.56 9.83
CA VAL A 377 -33.92 -72.66 8.90
C VAL A 377 -35.15 -73.35 8.31
N ILE A 378 -35.06 -74.63 7.95
CA ILE A 378 -36.19 -75.39 7.43
C ILE A 378 -37.30 -75.54 8.52
N CYS A 379 -36.92 -75.84 9.74
CA CYS A 379 -37.88 -75.96 10.86
C CYS A 379 -38.59 -74.63 11.17
N THR A 380 -37.86 -73.52 11.14
CA THR A 380 -38.48 -72.20 11.38
C THR A 380 -39.41 -71.80 10.25
N VAL A 381 -39.08 -72.08 9.00
CA VAL A 381 -40.02 -71.81 7.84
C VAL A 381 -41.22 -72.67 7.92
N LEU A 382 -41.12 -73.99 8.28
CA LEU A 382 -42.27 -74.87 8.47
C LEU A 382 -43.17 -74.42 9.62
N ALA A 383 -42.57 -73.96 10.74
CA ALA A 383 -43.35 -73.46 11.89
C ALA A 383 -44.13 -72.19 11.49
N LEU A 384 -43.54 -71.30 10.72
CA LEU A 384 -44.19 -70.08 10.20
C LEU A 384 -45.34 -70.42 9.20
N LEU A 385 -45.15 -71.42 8.36
CA LEU A 385 -46.18 -71.89 7.46
C LEU A 385 -47.38 -72.53 8.20
N VAL A 386 -47.09 -73.32 9.21
CA VAL A 386 -48.14 -73.89 10.09
C VAL A 386 -48.92 -72.81 10.84
N ALA A 387 -48.17 -71.80 11.37
CA ALA A 387 -48.83 -70.68 12.01
C ALA A 387 -49.71 -69.85 11.05
N ALA A 388 -49.20 -69.64 9.84
CA ALA A 388 -49.95 -68.93 8.80
C ALA A 388 -51.25 -69.74 8.37
N VAL A 389 -51.15 -71.05 8.24
CA VAL A 389 -52.30 -71.90 7.94
C VAL A 389 -53.34 -71.88 9.10
N LEU A 390 -52.86 -71.95 10.35
CA LEU A 390 -53.73 -71.86 11.53
C LEU A 390 -54.36 -70.45 11.65
N TYR A 391 -53.63 -69.40 11.28
CA TYR A 391 -54.20 -68.08 11.22
C TYR A 391 -55.24 -67.93 10.16
N LEU A 392 -55.05 -68.50 8.96
CA LEU A 392 -56.01 -68.49 7.88
C LEU A 392 -57.28 -69.32 8.22
N ILE A 393 -57.11 -70.43 8.94
CA ILE A 393 -58.27 -71.25 9.43
C ILE A 393 -59.03 -70.44 10.48
N ARG A 394 -58.44 -69.82 11.41
CA ARG A 394 -59.11 -68.91 12.39
C ARG A 394 -59.74 -67.72 11.74
N ALA A 395 -59.11 -67.10 10.76
CA ALA A 395 -59.68 -65.99 10.01
C ALA A 395 -60.90 -66.41 9.18
N LYS A 396 -60.98 -67.69 8.74
CA LYS A 396 -62.14 -68.23 8.00
C LYS A 396 -63.31 -68.57 8.94
N GLN A 397 -63.09 -68.85 10.22
CA GLN A 397 -64.12 -69.09 11.22
C GLN A 397 -64.70 -67.80 11.80
N SER A 398 -64.05 -66.65 11.64
CA SER A 398 -64.54 -65.37 12.15
C SER A 398 -65.47 -64.62 11.16
N LYS A 399 -65.71 -65.15 9.93
CA LYS A 399 -66.57 -64.52 8.93
C LYS A 399 -67.97 -65.11 8.92
N GLY A 400 -68.60 -65.34 10.07
CA GLY A 400 -69.96 -65.75 10.19
C GLY A 400 -70.63 -65.23 11.45
N LYS A 401 -70.98 -63.93 11.42
CA LYS A 401 -72.14 -63.37 12.08
C LYS A 401 -72.21 -61.87 11.83
N SER A 402 -73.13 -61.55 10.92
CA SER A 402 -74.09 -60.42 10.84
C SER A 402 -73.74 -59.02 11.40
N SER A 403 -73.84 -58.12 10.48
CA SER A 403 -74.43 -56.74 10.42
C SER A 403 -75.59 -56.43 11.43
N PRO A 404 -76.10 -55.17 11.62
CA PRO A 404 -75.79 -53.87 10.96
C PRO A 404 -75.91 -52.64 11.90
N SER A 405 -75.67 -51.51 11.27
CA SER A 405 -76.45 -50.23 11.42
C SER A 405 -75.80 -49.09 12.15
N ALA A 406 -75.60 -48.13 11.40
CA ALA A 406 -76.07 -46.71 11.34
C ALA A 406 -75.31 -45.59 11.94
N ARG A 407 -75.04 -44.71 11.02
CA ARG A 407 -75.25 -43.23 10.92
C ARG A 407 -74.37 -42.25 11.59
N LEU A 408 -73.83 -41.48 10.67
CA LEU A 408 -73.79 -39.97 10.57
C LEU A 408 -73.16 -39.15 11.69
N HIS A 409 -72.21 -38.44 11.37
CA HIS A 409 -72.22 -37.00 11.03
C HIS A 409 -70.78 -36.46 10.89
N GLU A 410 -70.54 -35.86 9.75
CA GLU A 410 -69.64 -34.74 9.47
C GLU A 410 -70.24 -33.48 10.16
N PRO A 411 -69.69 -32.31 10.20
CA PRO A 411 -68.49 -31.81 9.52
C PRO A 411 -67.60 -30.75 10.33
N GLU A 412 -66.62 -30.37 9.64
CA GLU A 412 -66.21 -28.98 9.38
C GLU A 412 -65.23 -28.26 10.28
N LYS A 413 -64.22 -27.81 9.60
CA LYS A 413 -63.59 -26.48 9.49
C LYS A 413 -62.75 -26.00 10.70
N SER A 414 -61.69 -25.55 10.44
CA SER A 414 -61.07 -24.46 9.74
C SER A 414 -59.96 -23.84 10.58
N SER A 415 -58.91 -23.61 9.94
CA SER A 415 -58.23 -22.35 9.68
C SER A 415 -57.28 -21.82 10.73
N GLU A 416 -56.23 -21.55 10.13
CA GLU A 416 -55.45 -20.28 10.15
C GLU A 416 -54.63 -20.00 11.42
N ALA A 417 -53.47 -19.80 11.26
CA ALA A 417 -52.63 -18.80 10.63
C ALA A 417 -51.65 -18.19 11.64
N THR A 418 -50.47 -18.08 11.20
CA THR A 418 -49.68 -16.88 11.11
C THR A 418 -48.82 -16.45 12.31
N THR A 419 -47.56 -16.30 11.95
CA THR A 419 -46.53 -15.28 12.29
C THR A 419 -45.94 -15.29 13.70
N GLN A 420 -44.73 -15.51 13.83
CA GLN A 420 -43.64 -14.52 13.63
C GLN A 420 -42.34 -15.22 13.39
#